data_40885b682acdf6871bdc34bfedeaa81b
#
_entry.id   40885b682acdf6871bdc34bfedeaa81b
#
_cell.length_a   1.000
_cell.length_b   1.000
_cell.length_c   1.000
_cell.angle_alpha   90.00
_cell.angle_beta   90.00
_cell.angle_gamma   90.00
#
_symmetry.space_group_name_H-M   'P 1'
#
loop_
_entity.id
_entity.type
_entity.pdbx_description
1 polymer ?
#
loop_
_entity_poly.entity_id
_entity_poly.type
_entity_poly.pdbx_seq_one_letter_code
_entity_poly.pdbx_strand_id
1 'polypeptide(L)'
;MINKNKTIPRTLPTLTLSSIEEAKKVFSVLQAANINSIEVTLRPSVSDDAIEFLSNQPEINLGLGTVLSVTQLLRFKKLNISYVVSPGFNEEVHNYCKLEEITYIPGVETASEVMRMMSFGLNQLKFFPAEQSGGTEKLKAFYAVFPSITFICTGGIDLNNYKQYVELPNVFAVGGSFVLPKEFLNTDDTERAIEYLRML
;
A
#
# COMPACT_ATOMS: atom_id res chain seq x y z
N MET A 1 -15.22 11.48 -12.70
CA MET A 1 -15.88 10.93 -11.49
C MET A 1 -14.94 9.89 -10.92
N ILE A 2 -14.32 10.17 -9.76
CA ILE A 2 -13.43 9.21 -9.07
C ILE A 2 -14.32 8.08 -8.57
N ASN A 3 -14.00 6.86 -8.96
CA ASN A 3 -14.75 5.68 -8.55
C ASN A 3 -14.44 5.36 -7.08
N LYS A 4 -15.26 5.89 -6.14
CA LYS A 4 -15.10 5.77 -4.68
C LYS A 4 -15.23 4.33 -4.13
N ASN A 5 -15.42 3.32 -4.99
CA ASN A 5 -15.63 1.92 -4.60
C ASN A 5 -14.42 0.99 -4.81
N LYS A 6 -13.23 1.54 -5.05
CA LYS A 6 -12.04 0.71 -5.20
C LYS A 6 -11.48 0.37 -3.81
N THR A 7 -11.55 -0.90 -3.43
CA THR A 7 -11.00 -1.40 -2.16
C THR A 7 -9.57 -1.90 -2.34
N ILE A 8 -8.75 -1.76 -1.31
CA ILE A 8 -7.43 -2.39 -1.25
C ILE A 8 -7.65 -3.90 -1.01
N PRO A 9 -7.02 -4.79 -1.81
CA PRO A 9 -7.14 -6.24 -1.65
C PRO A 9 -6.42 -6.72 -0.38
N ARG A 10 -6.73 -7.95 0.05
CA ARG A 10 -6.10 -8.55 1.23
C ARG A 10 -4.57 -8.68 1.11
N THR A 11 -4.08 -8.88 -0.09
CA THR A 11 -2.64 -8.85 -0.43
C THR A 11 -2.38 -7.72 -1.43
N LEU A 12 -1.56 -6.73 -1.04
CA LEU A 12 -1.30 -5.53 -1.84
C LEU A 12 0.11 -5.58 -2.43
N PRO A 13 0.25 -5.66 -3.77
CA PRO A 13 1.54 -5.47 -4.43
C PRO A 13 2.14 -4.11 -4.07
N THR A 14 3.36 -4.11 -3.50
CA THR A 14 4.08 -2.91 -3.09
C THR A 14 5.43 -2.89 -3.77
N LEU A 15 5.62 -2.01 -4.75
CA LEU A 15 6.76 -2.02 -5.66
C LEU A 15 7.40 -0.63 -5.81
N THR A 16 8.68 -0.61 -6.15
CA THR A 16 9.35 0.56 -6.71
C THR A 16 9.57 0.28 -8.20
N LEU A 17 8.94 1.06 -9.07
CA LEU A 17 9.02 0.92 -10.53
C LEU A 17 10.04 1.90 -11.08
N SER A 18 11.04 1.42 -11.80
CA SER A 18 12.16 2.23 -12.28
C SER A 18 11.98 2.71 -13.73
N SER A 19 10.98 2.19 -14.44
CA SER A 19 10.68 2.61 -15.81
C SER A 19 9.20 2.42 -16.16
N ILE A 20 8.77 3.07 -17.23
CA ILE A 20 7.43 2.91 -17.80
C ILE A 20 7.21 1.48 -18.34
N GLU A 21 8.26 0.81 -18.81
CA GLU A 21 8.22 -0.57 -19.30
C GLU A 21 7.88 -1.52 -18.14
N GLU A 22 8.52 -1.35 -16.98
CA GLU A 22 8.14 -2.08 -15.76
C GLU A 22 6.68 -1.83 -15.40
N ALA A 23 6.21 -0.59 -15.45
CA ALA A 23 4.83 -0.25 -15.13
C ALA A 23 3.82 -0.91 -16.09
N LYS A 24 4.12 -0.93 -17.40
CA LYS A 24 3.28 -1.61 -18.39
C LYS A 24 3.20 -3.12 -18.15
N LYS A 25 4.33 -3.74 -17.83
CA LYS A 25 4.40 -5.18 -17.52
C LYS A 25 3.61 -5.50 -16.25
N VAL A 26 3.83 -4.73 -15.18
CA VAL A 26 3.07 -4.87 -13.92
C VAL A 26 1.57 -4.70 -14.17
N PHE A 27 1.15 -3.69 -14.91
CA PHE A 27 -0.26 -3.47 -15.23
C PHE A 27 -0.88 -4.66 -15.94
N SER A 28 -0.21 -5.22 -16.97
CA SER A 28 -0.68 -6.39 -17.70
C SER A 28 -0.85 -7.61 -16.79
N VAL A 29 0.11 -7.86 -15.90
CA VAL A 29 0.07 -8.98 -14.94
C VAL A 29 -1.07 -8.79 -13.93
N LEU A 30 -1.21 -7.59 -13.36
CA LEU A 30 -2.28 -7.29 -12.40
C LEU A 30 -3.66 -7.43 -13.03
N GLN A 31 -3.85 -6.91 -14.25
CA GLN A 31 -5.10 -7.02 -14.98
C GLN A 31 -5.49 -8.48 -15.24
N ALA A 32 -4.53 -9.30 -15.71
CA ALA A 32 -4.75 -10.72 -15.97
C ALA A 32 -5.02 -11.55 -14.70
N ALA A 33 -4.48 -11.10 -13.55
CA ALA A 33 -4.74 -11.69 -12.23
C ALA A 33 -6.02 -11.15 -11.55
N ASN A 34 -6.76 -10.20 -12.18
CA ASN A 34 -7.90 -9.48 -11.61
C ASN A 34 -7.56 -8.69 -10.32
N ILE A 35 -6.33 -8.19 -10.23
CA ILE A 35 -5.89 -7.31 -9.14
C ILE A 35 -5.96 -5.87 -9.63
N ASN A 36 -6.70 -5.05 -8.93
CA ASN A 36 -6.96 -3.67 -9.32
C ASN A 36 -6.29 -2.62 -8.41
N SER A 37 -5.41 -3.01 -7.50
CA SER A 37 -4.71 -2.09 -6.61
C SER A 37 -3.22 -2.37 -6.57
N ILE A 38 -2.43 -1.30 -6.45
CA ILE A 38 -0.98 -1.34 -6.28
C ILE A 38 -0.51 -0.15 -5.45
N GLU A 39 0.49 -0.37 -4.60
CA GLU A 39 1.27 0.68 -3.93
C GLU A 39 2.61 0.87 -4.66
N VAL A 40 2.82 2.03 -5.27
CA VAL A 40 4.13 2.41 -5.84
C VAL A 40 4.90 3.24 -4.83
N THR A 41 6.05 2.73 -4.38
CA THR A 41 6.85 3.39 -3.35
C THR A 41 7.74 4.49 -3.93
N LEU A 42 7.70 5.70 -3.35
CA LEU A 42 8.49 6.86 -3.75
C LEU A 42 9.93 6.77 -3.22
N ARG A 43 10.63 5.71 -3.61
CA ARG A 43 12.07 5.55 -3.34
C ARG A 43 12.91 6.24 -4.43
N PRO A 44 14.22 6.49 -4.21
CA PRO A 44 15.06 7.23 -5.16
C PRO A 44 15.07 6.70 -6.60
N SER A 45 14.85 5.41 -6.79
CA SER A 45 14.84 4.78 -8.13
C SER A 45 13.48 4.79 -8.82
N VAL A 46 12.43 5.39 -8.23
CA VAL A 46 11.10 5.41 -8.85
C VAL A 46 11.06 6.31 -10.08
N SER A 47 10.40 5.86 -11.13
CA SER A 47 10.15 6.63 -12.35
C SER A 47 8.81 7.37 -12.24
N ASP A 48 8.82 8.69 -12.49
CA ASP A 48 7.60 9.50 -12.56
C ASP A 48 6.70 9.06 -13.72
N ASP A 49 7.30 8.71 -14.88
CA ASP A 49 6.57 8.21 -16.06
C ASP A 49 5.83 6.89 -15.76
N ALA A 50 6.40 6.04 -14.89
CA ALA A 50 5.74 4.81 -14.45
C ALA A 50 4.49 5.10 -13.62
N ILE A 51 4.57 6.08 -12.71
CA ILE A 51 3.43 6.52 -11.90
C ILE A 51 2.37 7.17 -12.78
N GLU A 52 2.76 8.06 -13.70
CA GLU A 52 1.85 8.70 -14.63
C GLU A 52 1.12 7.68 -15.51
N PHE A 53 1.83 6.70 -16.06
CA PHE A 53 1.23 5.62 -16.83
C PHE A 53 0.15 4.89 -16.04
N LEU A 54 0.45 4.46 -14.79
CA LEU A 54 -0.51 3.76 -13.93
C LEU A 54 -1.69 4.63 -13.52
N SER A 55 -1.47 5.93 -13.28
CA SER A 55 -2.54 6.87 -12.91
C SER A 55 -3.58 7.07 -14.01
N ASN A 56 -3.18 6.83 -15.27
CA ASN A 56 -4.06 6.92 -16.44
C ASN A 56 -4.81 5.61 -16.73
N GLN A 57 -4.64 4.56 -15.89
CA GLN A 57 -5.39 3.30 -16.03
C GLN A 57 -6.64 3.36 -15.12
N PRO A 58 -7.85 3.47 -15.69
CA PRO A 58 -9.07 3.66 -14.88
C PRO A 58 -9.40 2.44 -14.01
N GLU A 59 -8.89 1.27 -14.35
CA GLU A 59 -9.08 0.04 -13.59
C GLU A 59 -8.21 -0.02 -12.33
N ILE A 60 -7.08 0.72 -12.31
CA ILE A 60 -6.12 0.65 -11.22
C ILE A 60 -6.47 1.62 -10.09
N ASN A 61 -6.43 1.11 -8.88
CA ASN A 61 -6.46 1.85 -7.63
C ASN A 61 -5.01 2.14 -7.22
N LEU A 62 -4.46 3.26 -7.70
CA LEU A 62 -3.06 3.60 -7.50
C LEU A 62 -2.84 4.27 -6.14
N GLY A 63 -1.97 3.66 -5.33
CA GLY A 63 -1.44 4.26 -4.11
C GLY A 63 0.02 4.69 -4.25
N LEU A 64 0.37 5.79 -3.59
CA LEU A 64 1.76 6.21 -3.42
C LEU A 64 2.24 5.83 -2.02
N GLY A 65 3.29 5.01 -1.95
CA GLY A 65 3.91 4.56 -0.72
C GLY A 65 5.22 5.26 -0.38
N THR A 66 5.66 5.10 0.86
CA THR A 66 6.90 5.73 1.35
C THR A 66 6.88 7.26 1.20
N VAL A 67 5.70 7.86 1.36
CA VAL A 67 5.54 9.31 1.31
C VAL A 67 6.00 9.91 2.63
N LEU A 68 6.99 10.82 2.56
CA LEU A 68 7.61 11.46 3.72
C LEU A 68 7.28 12.95 3.82
N SER A 69 6.85 13.58 2.72
CA SER A 69 6.56 15.01 2.68
C SER A 69 5.53 15.37 1.61
N VAL A 70 4.88 16.51 1.77
CA VAL A 70 3.98 17.09 0.76
C VAL A 70 4.71 17.37 -0.55
N THR A 71 5.99 17.77 -0.49
CA THR A 71 6.78 18.06 -1.71
C THR A 71 6.83 16.86 -2.66
N GLN A 72 6.86 15.63 -2.13
CA GLN A 72 6.80 14.44 -2.97
C GLN A 72 5.43 14.32 -3.68
N LEU A 73 4.34 14.64 -3.00
CA LEU A 73 2.98 14.56 -3.57
C LEU A 73 2.71 15.63 -4.61
N LEU A 74 3.28 16.84 -4.45
CA LEU A 74 3.12 17.94 -5.39
C LEU A 74 3.63 17.59 -6.79
N ARG A 75 4.60 16.69 -6.93
CA ARG A 75 5.06 16.17 -8.23
C ARG A 75 3.93 15.49 -9.00
N PHE A 76 2.98 14.91 -8.30
CA PHE A 76 1.89 14.09 -8.84
C PHE A 76 0.50 14.71 -8.66
N LYS A 77 0.44 16.04 -8.38
CA LYS A 77 -0.82 16.75 -8.07
C LYS A 77 -1.90 16.62 -9.16
N LYS A 78 -1.51 16.41 -10.42
CA LYS A 78 -2.45 16.28 -11.54
C LYS A 78 -2.85 14.84 -11.85
N LEU A 79 -2.27 13.88 -11.14
CA LEU A 79 -2.48 12.47 -11.37
C LEU A 79 -3.61 11.92 -10.50
N ASN A 80 -4.23 10.85 -10.98
CA ASN A 80 -5.31 10.17 -10.26
C ASN A 80 -4.73 9.22 -9.20
N ILE A 81 -4.44 9.76 -8.00
CA ILE A 81 -3.93 9.01 -6.86
C ILE A 81 -5.08 8.72 -5.90
N SER A 82 -5.29 7.45 -5.58
CA SER A 82 -6.42 7.01 -4.75
C SER A 82 -6.11 7.03 -3.26
N TYR A 83 -4.87 6.67 -2.90
CA TYR A 83 -4.44 6.64 -1.50
C TYR A 83 -2.94 6.91 -1.37
N VAL A 84 -2.57 7.38 -0.18
CA VAL A 84 -1.19 7.69 0.20
C VAL A 84 -0.83 6.91 1.45
N VAL A 85 0.33 6.26 1.44
CA VAL A 85 0.86 5.47 2.56
C VAL A 85 2.20 6.04 3.00
N SER A 86 2.33 6.32 4.28
CA SER A 86 3.58 6.81 4.91
C SER A 86 4.13 5.79 5.90
N PRO A 87 5.44 5.74 6.15
CA PRO A 87 6.02 4.89 7.19
C PRO A 87 5.75 5.39 8.61
N GLY A 88 5.32 6.63 8.77
CA GLY A 88 4.93 7.30 10.00
C GLY A 88 3.89 8.38 9.69
N PHE A 89 3.52 9.19 10.69
CA PHE A 89 2.57 10.29 10.52
C PHE A 89 3.28 11.60 10.17
N ASN A 90 2.78 12.28 9.14
CA ASN A 90 3.15 13.64 8.80
C ASN A 90 1.88 14.49 8.66
N GLU A 91 1.74 15.52 9.48
CA GLU A 91 0.54 16.35 9.55
C GLU A 91 0.31 17.16 8.27
N GLU A 92 1.38 17.64 7.61
CA GLU A 92 1.26 18.36 6.35
C GLU A 92 0.74 17.43 5.24
N VAL A 93 1.23 16.18 5.20
CA VAL A 93 0.75 15.14 4.28
C VAL A 93 -0.72 14.84 4.55
N HIS A 94 -1.10 14.70 5.82
CA HIS A 94 -2.50 14.51 6.22
C HIS A 94 -3.40 15.64 5.71
N ASN A 95 -3.02 16.88 5.99
CA ASN A 95 -3.79 18.06 5.59
C ASN A 95 -3.92 18.17 4.06
N TYR A 96 -2.83 17.91 3.34
CA TYR A 96 -2.86 17.86 1.87
C TYR A 96 -3.80 16.78 1.35
N CYS A 97 -3.69 15.55 1.84
CA CYS A 97 -4.53 14.45 1.43
C CYS A 97 -6.02 14.72 1.73
N LYS A 98 -6.32 15.33 2.87
CA LYS A 98 -7.68 15.74 3.24
C LYS A 98 -8.25 16.79 2.28
N LEU A 99 -7.43 17.77 1.87
CA LEU A 99 -7.82 18.81 0.92
C LEU A 99 -8.10 18.26 -0.48
N GLU A 100 -7.26 17.32 -0.94
CA GLU A 100 -7.36 16.69 -2.27
C GLU A 100 -8.29 15.45 -2.27
N GLU A 101 -8.98 15.16 -1.16
CA GLU A 101 -9.86 13.99 -0.98
C GLU A 101 -9.16 12.63 -1.23
N ILE A 102 -7.86 12.54 -0.92
CA ILE A 102 -7.05 11.34 -1.04
C ILE A 102 -7.06 10.59 0.30
N THR A 103 -7.27 9.27 0.29
CA THR A 103 -7.16 8.45 1.52
C THR A 103 -5.72 8.46 2.04
N TYR A 104 -5.51 8.86 3.30
CA TYR A 104 -4.19 8.83 3.94
C TYR A 104 -4.10 7.68 4.95
N ILE A 105 -3.08 6.84 4.81
CA ILE A 105 -2.80 5.67 5.66
C ILE A 105 -1.41 5.87 6.29
N PRO A 106 -1.31 6.56 7.43
CA PRO A 106 -0.04 6.79 8.13
C PRO A 106 0.46 5.54 8.85
N GLY A 107 1.79 5.45 8.99
CA GLY A 107 2.45 4.40 9.77
C GLY A 107 2.35 4.66 11.27
N VAL A 108 2.21 3.57 12.02
CA VAL A 108 2.23 3.52 13.49
C VAL A 108 2.92 2.24 13.97
N GLU A 109 3.48 2.31 15.16
CA GLU A 109 4.08 1.18 15.85
C GLU A 109 3.57 1.04 17.28
N THR A 110 3.21 2.13 17.94
CA THR A 110 2.88 2.18 19.37
C THR A 110 1.43 2.56 19.62
N ALA A 111 0.92 2.22 20.81
CA ALA A 111 -0.43 2.62 21.26
C ALA A 111 -0.61 4.15 21.28
N SER A 112 0.44 4.90 21.67
CA SER A 112 0.39 6.37 21.68
C SER A 112 0.21 6.94 20.28
N GLU A 113 0.86 6.35 19.27
CA GLU A 113 0.70 6.75 17.88
C GLU A 113 -0.70 6.41 17.37
N VAL A 114 -1.23 5.22 17.70
CA VAL A 114 -2.62 4.86 17.36
C VAL A 114 -3.59 5.88 17.95
N MET A 115 -3.48 6.21 19.24
CA MET A 115 -4.33 7.20 19.90
C MET A 115 -4.21 8.58 19.24
N ARG A 116 -3.01 8.98 18.84
CA ARG A 116 -2.80 10.22 18.08
C ARG A 116 -3.52 10.17 16.73
N MET A 117 -3.47 9.08 15.98
CA MET A 117 -4.18 8.97 14.70
C MET A 117 -5.69 9.03 14.90
N MET A 118 -6.21 8.42 15.95
CA MET A 118 -7.64 8.53 16.32
C MET A 118 -8.07 9.98 16.54
N SER A 119 -7.22 10.83 17.15
CA SER A 119 -7.53 12.26 17.34
C SER A 119 -7.57 13.06 16.03
N PHE A 120 -6.97 12.57 14.97
CA PHE A 120 -7.09 13.10 13.60
C PHE A 120 -8.25 12.49 12.80
N GLY A 121 -9.04 11.58 13.40
CA GLY A 121 -10.14 10.89 12.76
C GLY A 121 -9.71 9.77 11.80
N LEU A 122 -8.47 9.31 11.90
CA LEU A 122 -7.91 8.24 11.08
C LEU A 122 -8.13 6.90 11.75
N ASN A 123 -8.71 5.94 11.02
CA ASN A 123 -9.01 4.58 11.51
C ASN A 123 -8.41 3.47 10.63
N GLN A 124 -7.84 3.81 9.49
CA GLN A 124 -7.04 2.93 8.66
C GLN A 124 -5.58 3.35 8.75
N LEU A 125 -4.73 2.48 9.30
CA LEU A 125 -3.36 2.80 9.62
C LEU A 125 -2.42 1.76 8.97
N LYS A 126 -1.14 2.11 8.83
CA LYS A 126 -0.09 1.16 8.46
C LYS A 126 0.62 0.69 9.73
N PHE A 127 0.65 -0.61 9.99
CA PHE A 127 1.51 -1.19 11.01
C PHE A 127 2.89 -1.48 10.41
N PHE A 128 3.91 -0.73 10.84
CA PHE A 128 5.25 -0.77 10.22
C PHE A 128 6.37 -0.38 11.19
N PRO A 129 7.50 -1.11 11.17
CA PRO A 129 7.76 -2.38 10.45
C PRO A 129 7.12 -3.56 11.20
N ALA A 130 6.22 -4.32 10.55
CA ALA A 130 5.29 -5.23 11.25
C ALA A 130 5.98 -6.31 12.09
N GLU A 131 6.87 -7.10 11.51
CA GLU A 131 7.55 -8.19 12.23
C GLU A 131 8.44 -7.67 13.37
N GLN A 132 9.24 -6.64 13.09
CA GLN A 132 10.16 -6.07 14.06
C GLN A 132 9.44 -5.37 15.22
N SER A 133 8.20 -4.95 15.00
CA SER A 133 7.38 -4.22 15.97
C SER A 133 6.49 -5.13 16.83
N GLY A 134 6.68 -6.44 16.80
CA GLY A 134 5.96 -7.42 17.61
C GLY A 134 4.87 -8.20 16.88
N GLY A 135 4.77 -8.05 15.56
CA GLY A 135 4.02 -8.93 14.68
C GLY A 135 2.54 -9.07 15.02
N THR A 136 2.03 -10.27 14.79
CA THR A 136 0.62 -10.60 15.02
C THR A 136 0.19 -10.50 16.49
N GLU A 137 1.10 -10.75 17.44
CA GLU A 137 0.78 -10.67 18.87
C GLU A 137 0.47 -9.22 19.28
N LYS A 138 1.22 -8.24 18.79
CA LYS A 138 0.92 -6.83 19.06
C LYS A 138 -0.37 -6.39 18.40
N LEU A 139 -0.68 -6.86 17.20
CA LEU A 139 -1.94 -6.56 16.51
C LEU A 139 -3.15 -7.15 17.26
N LYS A 140 -3.05 -8.35 17.84
CA LYS A 140 -4.07 -8.92 18.73
C LYS A 140 -4.30 -8.07 19.98
N ALA A 141 -3.20 -7.60 20.60
CA ALA A 141 -3.29 -6.69 21.75
C ALA A 141 -3.94 -5.36 21.35
N PHE A 142 -3.61 -4.80 20.19
CA PHE A 142 -4.25 -3.58 19.67
C PHE A 142 -5.73 -3.79 19.38
N TYR A 143 -6.14 -4.94 18.86
CA TYR A 143 -7.55 -5.22 18.61
C TYR A 143 -8.40 -5.20 19.89
N ALA A 144 -7.85 -5.72 20.99
CA ALA A 144 -8.55 -5.70 22.28
C ALA A 144 -8.78 -4.27 22.82
N VAL A 145 -7.91 -3.31 22.48
CA VAL A 145 -7.97 -1.94 22.99
C VAL A 145 -8.56 -0.95 21.98
N PHE A 146 -8.31 -1.17 20.69
CA PHE A 146 -8.68 -0.28 19.58
C PHE A 146 -9.50 -1.04 18.52
N PRO A 147 -10.70 -1.55 18.84
CA PRO A 147 -11.45 -2.45 17.93
C PRO A 147 -11.94 -1.77 16.65
N SER A 148 -11.97 -0.42 16.61
CA SER A 148 -12.34 0.37 15.42
C SER A 148 -11.17 0.67 14.48
N ILE A 149 -9.95 0.34 14.89
CA ILE A 149 -8.74 0.59 14.07
C ILE A 149 -8.41 -0.64 13.26
N THR A 150 -8.13 -0.42 11.97
CA THR A 150 -7.70 -1.47 11.05
C THR A 150 -6.36 -1.14 10.42
N PHE A 151 -5.61 -2.19 10.07
CA PHE A 151 -4.22 -2.03 9.64
C PHE A 151 -3.97 -2.64 8.26
N ILE A 152 -3.15 -1.93 7.45
CA ILE A 152 -2.32 -2.57 6.46
C ILE A 152 -0.97 -2.88 7.09
N CYS A 153 -0.51 -4.11 7.00
CA CYS A 153 0.73 -4.55 7.62
C CYS A 153 1.83 -4.71 6.57
N THR A 154 3.00 -4.12 6.82
CA THR A 154 4.16 -4.24 5.94
C THR A 154 5.46 -4.25 6.76
N GLY A 155 6.53 -4.83 6.19
CA GLY A 155 7.85 -4.92 6.83
C GLY A 155 8.08 -6.27 7.51
N GLY A 156 8.97 -7.07 6.93
CA GLY A 156 9.29 -8.42 7.38
C GLY A 156 8.23 -9.49 7.05
N ILE A 157 7.18 -9.13 6.31
CA ILE A 157 6.14 -10.08 5.89
C ILE A 157 6.56 -10.73 4.57
N ASP A 158 6.41 -12.05 4.50
CA ASP A 158 6.71 -12.90 3.35
C ASP A 158 5.69 -14.05 3.21
N LEU A 159 5.95 -15.00 2.31
CA LEU A 159 5.07 -16.16 2.06
C LEU A 159 4.89 -17.08 3.27
N ASN A 160 5.83 -17.08 4.23
CA ASN A 160 5.78 -17.98 5.37
C ASN A 160 4.87 -17.46 6.48
N ASN A 161 4.70 -16.12 6.57
CA ASN A 161 4.00 -15.50 7.69
C ASN A 161 2.76 -14.67 7.30
N TYR A 162 2.57 -14.27 6.01
CA TYR A 162 1.47 -13.37 5.62
C TYR A 162 0.08 -13.90 6.01
N LYS A 163 -0.16 -15.22 5.95
CA LYS A 163 -1.46 -15.83 6.30
C LYS A 163 -1.87 -15.51 7.72
N GLN A 164 -0.91 -15.53 8.66
CA GLN A 164 -1.17 -15.21 10.07
C GLN A 164 -1.65 -13.76 10.25
N TYR A 165 -1.23 -12.84 9.38
CA TYR A 165 -1.69 -11.45 9.40
C TYR A 165 -3.06 -11.29 8.77
N VAL A 166 -3.30 -11.85 7.59
CA VAL A 166 -4.59 -11.69 6.90
C VAL A 166 -5.75 -12.36 7.65
N GLU A 167 -5.49 -13.30 8.55
CA GLU A 167 -6.51 -13.92 9.40
C GLU A 167 -6.97 -13.02 10.54
N LEU A 168 -6.22 -11.98 10.89
CA LEU A 168 -6.58 -11.09 11.99
C LEU A 168 -7.74 -10.16 11.61
N PRO A 169 -8.73 -9.96 12.52
CA PRO A 169 -9.91 -9.14 12.22
C PRO A 169 -9.62 -7.65 12.05
N ASN A 170 -8.53 -7.16 12.64
CA ASN A 170 -8.09 -5.78 12.51
C ASN A 170 -7.02 -5.57 11.42
N VAL A 171 -6.78 -6.56 10.56
CA VAL A 171 -5.89 -6.42 9.40
C VAL A 171 -6.75 -6.44 8.13
N PHE A 172 -6.82 -5.30 7.42
CA PHE A 172 -7.55 -5.23 6.16
C PHE A 172 -6.69 -5.64 4.97
N ALA A 173 -5.36 -5.48 5.05
CA ALA A 173 -4.42 -5.90 4.01
C ALA A 173 -3.03 -6.22 4.57
N VAL A 174 -2.28 -7.02 3.83
CA VAL A 174 -0.82 -7.12 3.95
C VAL A 174 -0.18 -6.65 2.65
N GLY A 175 0.88 -5.86 2.75
CA GLY A 175 1.60 -5.35 1.58
C GLY A 175 3.07 -5.71 1.64
N GLY A 176 3.65 -5.85 0.47
CA GLY A 176 5.08 -6.09 0.35
C GLY A 176 5.52 -6.52 -1.05
N SER A 177 6.83 -6.51 -1.26
CA SER A 177 7.44 -6.96 -2.51
C SER A 177 7.28 -8.47 -2.74
N PHE A 178 6.93 -9.24 -1.70
CA PHE A 178 6.64 -10.67 -1.84
C PHE A 178 5.35 -10.92 -2.62
N VAL A 179 4.40 -9.98 -2.65
CA VAL A 179 3.13 -10.13 -3.38
C VAL A 179 3.36 -10.15 -4.90
N LEU A 180 4.30 -9.36 -5.39
CA LEU A 180 4.78 -9.44 -6.78
C LEU A 180 6.29 -9.27 -6.81
N PRO A 181 7.06 -10.35 -6.62
CA PRO A 181 8.52 -10.32 -6.63
C PRO A 181 9.09 -9.82 -7.95
N LYS A 182 10.16 -9.00 -7.87
CA LYS A 182 10.81 -8.42 -9.06
C LYS A 182 11.34 -9.45 -10.05
N GLU A 183 11.65 -10.65 -9.59
CA GLU A 183 12.10 -11.76 -10.47
C GLU A 183 11.07 -12.07 -11.56
N PHE A 184 9.78 -11.97 -11.28
CA PHE A 184 8.73 -12.14 -12.29
C PHE A 184 8.68 -11.00 -13.32
N LEU A 185 9.17 -9.81 -12.94
CA LEU A 185 9.22 -8.67 -13.84
C LEU A 185 10.45 -8.72 -14.76
N ASN A 186 11.50 -9.43 -14.37
CA ASN A 186 12.77 -9.56 -15.10
C ASN A 186 12.73 -10.70 -16.14
N THR A 187 11.70 -11.52 -16.15
CA THR A 187 11.49 -12.60 -17.12
C THR A 187 10.33 -12.25 -18.05
N ASP A 188 10.29 -12.86 -19.25
CA ASP A 188 9.13 -12.74 -20.14
C ASP A 188 8.00 -13.72 -19.77
N ASP A 189 8.17 -14.45 -18.68
CA ASP A 189 7.20 -15.42 -18.16
C ASP A 189 6.14 -14.71 -17.27
N THR A 190 5.24 -14.00 -17.92
CA THR A 190 4.11 -13.32 -17.25
C THR A 190 3.07 -14.32 -16.72
N GLU A 191 2.94 -15.51 -17.30
CA GLU A 191 2.00 -16.53 -16.85
C GLU A 191 2.32 -16.99 -15.43
N ARG A 192 3.59 -17.23 -15.13
CA ARG A 192 4.04 -17.59 -13.79
C ARG A 192 3.73 -16.49 -12.75
N ALA A 193 3.88 -15.23 -13.11
CA ALA A 193 3.51 -14.11 -12.23
C ALA A 193 2.01 -14.07 -11.94
N ILE A 194 1.18 -14.33 -12.95
CA ILE A 194 -0.27 -14.37 -12.84
C ILE A 194 -0.73 -15.52 -11.94
N GLU A 195 -0.19 -16.72 -12.16
CA GLU A 195 -0.48 -17.90 -11.33
C GLU A 195 -0.09 -17.65 -9.87
N TYR A 196 1.10 -17.08 -9.64
CA TYR A 196 1.58 -16.75 -8.32
C TYR A 196 0.64 -15.76 -7.59
N LEU A 197 0.21 -14.70 -8.24
CA LEU A 197 -0.73 -13.74 -7.66
C LEU A 197 -2.09 -14.36 -7.33
N ARG A 198 -2.55 -15.32 -8.12
CA ARG A 198 -3.83 -16.04 -7.89
C ARG A 198 -3.79 -17.01 -6.71
N MET A 199 -2.59 -17.40 -6.26
CA MET A 199 -2.42 -18.29 -5.10
C MET A 199 -2.42 -17.53 -3.76
N LEU A 200 -2.22 -16.22 -3.77
CA LEU A 200 -2.21 -15.35 -2.59
C LEU A 200 -3.61 -14.88 -2.19
#